data_d4e0808d99f73699d872913c9897ea0f
#
_entry.id   d4e0808d99f73699d872913c9897ea0f
#
_cell.length_a   1.000
_cell.length_b   1.000
_cell.length_c   1.000
_cell.angle_alpha   90.00
_cell.angle_beta   90.00
_cell.angle_gamma   90.00
#
_symmetry.space_group_name_H-M   'P 1'
#
loop_
_entity.id
_entity.type
_entity.pdbx_description
1 polymer ?
#
loop_
_entity_poly.entity_id
_entity_poly.type
_entity_poly.pdbx_seq_one_letter_code
_entity_poly.pdbx_strand_id
1 'polypeptide(L)'
;MGATTLRIAVHVQPRSSRAEVVGRHGGALKVRVTAAPADGAANRELLDVLARWLDLDRRALAIVHGRSGRQKLVEVTTEDPAQLALRIERALAARVDNPGAAD
;
A
#
# COMPACT_ATOMS: atom_id res chain seq x y z
N MET A 1 20.35 10.93 14.52
CA MET A 1 19.93 9.62 14.09
C MET A 1 19.06 9.72 12.90
N GLY A 2 19.35 8.93 11.87
CA GLY A 2 18.58 8.95 10.67
C GLY A 2 17.23 8.29 10.85
N ALA A 3 16.29 8.62 9.98
CA ALA A 3 15.03 7.94 9.91
C ALA A 3 15.24 6.50 9.43
N THR A 4 14.44 5.58 9.91
CA THR A 4 14.44 4.22 9.45
C THR A 4 13.33 4.03 8.44
N THR A 5 13.35 2.91 7.71
CA THR A 5 12.37 2.67 6.67
C THR A 5 11.83 1.26 6.78
N LEU A 6 10.61 1.09 6.28
CA LEU A 6 10.00 -0.21 6.07
C LEU A 6 9.66 -0.30 4.58
N ARG A 7 10.05 -1.38 3.92
CA ARG A 7 9.71 -1.62 2.53
C ARG A 7 8.56 -2.60 2.43
N ILE A 8 7.59 -2.23 1.60
CA ILE A 8 6.35 -2.99 1.45
C ILE A 8 6.20 -3.37 -0.02
N ALA A 9 6.12 -4.67 -0.29
CA ALA A 9 5.80 -5.14 -1.63
C ALA A 9 4.32 -4.92 -1.89
N VAL A 10 3.98 -4.36 -3.03
CA VAL A 10 2.61 -4.00 -3.38
C VAL A 10 2.28 -4.53 -4.77
N HIS A 11 1.10 -5.13 -4.90
CA HIS A 11 0.54 -5.52 -6.17
C HIS A 11 -0.61 -4.58 -6.49
N VAL A 12 -0.50 -3.81 -7.57
CA VAL A 12 -1.47 -2.79 -7.93
C VAL A 12 -2.42 -3.30 -8.99
N GLN A 13 -3.71 -3.09 -8.77
CA GLN A 13 -4.74 -3.39 -9.76
C GLN A 13 -5.32 -2.06 -10.24
N PRO A 14 -4.94 -1.60 -11.45
CA PRO A 14 -5.44 -0.32 -11.97
C PRO A 14 -6.84 -0.46 -12.56
N ARG A 15 -7.43 0.68 -12.90
CA ARG A 15 -8.74 0.75 -13.55
C ARG A 15 -9.83 0.05 -12.78
N SER A 16 -9.74 0.08 -11.47
CA SER A 16 -10.74 -0.50 -10.58
C SER A 16 -11.85 0.50 -10.33
N SER A 17 -12.97 0.02 -9.82
CA SER A 17 -14.10 0.89 -9.53
C SER A 17 -13.85 1.79 -8.33
N ARG A 18 -12.92 1.44 -7.46
CA ARG A 18 -12.55 2.28 -6.32
C ARG A 18 -11.12 1.99 -5.87
N ALA A 19 -10.57 2.96 -5.13
CA ALA A 19 -9.22 2.88 -4.61
C ALA A 19 -9.27 2.37 -3.18
N GLU A 20 -8.60 1.24 -2.91
CA GLU A 20 -8.64 0.62 -1.58
C GLU A 20 -7.53 -0.41 -1.43
N VAL A 21 -7.11 -0.63 -0.18
CA VAL A 21 -6.29 -1.80 0.16
C VAL A 21 -7.23 -2.98 0.28
N VAL A 22 -6.98 -4.02 -0.53
CA VAL A 22 -7.87 -5.18 -0.59
C VAL A 22 -7.47 -6.25 0.40
N GLY A 23 -6.17 -6.51 0.53
CA GLY A 23 -5.66 -7.59 1.36
C GLY A 23 -4.30 -8.03 0.87
N ARG A 24 -4.02 -9.31 0.94
CA ARG A 24 -2.76 -9.86 0.45
C ARG A 24 -2.93 -10.50 -0.91
N HIS A 25 -1.85 -10.46 -1.68
CA HIS A 25 -1.72 -11.14 -2.96
C HIS A 25 -0.33 -11.77 -2.96
N GLY A 26 -0.25 -13.07 -2.62
CA GLY A 26 1.04 -13.68 -2.35
C GLY A 26 1.69 -13.00 -1.16
N GLY A 27 2.95 -12.60 -1.31
CA GLY A 27 3.67 -11.89 -0.27
C GLY A 27 3.46 -10.38 -0.29
N ALA A 28 2.60 -9.86 -1.17
CA ALA A 28 2.43 -8.44 -1.37
C ALA A 28 1.08 -7.95 -0.86
N LEU A 29 0.99 -6.65 -0.58
CA LEU A 29 -0.29 -5.98 -0.36
C LEU A 29 -0.98 -5.79 -1.71
N LYS A 30 -2.24 -6.17 -1.81
CA LYS A 30 -3.02 -5.89 -3.01
C LYS A 30 -3.76 -4.59 -2.82
N VAL A 31 -3.55 -3.65 -3.75
CA VAL A 31 -4.16 -2.34 -3.70
C VAL A 31 -4.84 -2.05 -5.03
N ARG A 32 -6.10 -1.64 -4.98
CA ARG A 32 -6.83 -1.19 -6.15
C ARG A 32 -6.69 0.31 -6.29
N VAL A 33 -6.52 0.77 -7.53
CA VAL A 33 -6.55 2.19 -7.85
C VAL A 33 -7.49 2.38 -9.05
N THR A 34 -8.08 3.56 -9.14
CA THR A 34 -9.04 3.84 -10.22
C THR A 34 -8.34 4.30 -11.48
N ALA A 35 -7.18 4.95 -11.35
CA ALA A 35 -6.45 5.50 -12.48
C ALA A 35 -5.91 4.43 -13.39
N ALA A 36 -5.74 4.79 -14.66
CA ALA A 36 -5.01 3.96 -15.61
C ALA A 36 -3.52 4.03 -15.30
N PRO A 37 -2.74 3.00 -15.69
CA PRO A 37 -1.29 2.99 -15.43
C PRO A 37 -0.54 3.87 -16.43
N ALA A 38 -0.89 5.14 -16.50
CA ALA A 38 -0.30 6.10 -17.43
C ALA A 38 0.02 7.39 -16.71
N ASP A 39 1.09 8.05 -17.13
CA ASP A 39 1.48 9.38 -16.67
C ASP A 39 1.66 9.49 -15.16
N GLY A 40 1.97 8.38 -14.51
CA GLY A 40 2.18 8.37 -13.06
C GLY A 40 0.93 8.51 -12.22
N ALA A 41 -0.26 8.58 -12.83
CA ALA A 41 -1.51 8.78 -12.09
C ALA A 41 -1.78 7.63 -11.12
N ALA A 42 -1.59 6.39 -11.57
CA ALA A 42 -1.82 5.23 -10.72
C ALA A 42 -0.81 5.19 -9.56
N ASN A 43 0.43 5.59 -9.81
CA ASN A 43 1.45 5.64 -8.76
C ASN A 43 1.09 6.67 -7.69
N ARG A 44 0.62 7.84 -8.12
CA ARG A 44 0.21 8.88 -7.17
C ARG A 44 -0.98 8.42 -6.34
N GLU A 45 -1.96 7.81 -6.98
CA GLU A 45 -3.14 7.31 -6.27
C GLU A 45 -2.77 6.20 -5.29
N LEU A 46 -1.86 5.31 -5.69
CA LEU A 46 -1.37 4.25 -4.81
C LEU A 46 -0.81 4.82 -3.52
N LEU A 47 0.04 5.83 -3.63
CA LEU A 47 0.66 6.42 -2.45
C LEU A 47 -0.38 7.14 -1.58
N ASP A 48 -1.38 7.77 -2.20
CA ASP A 48 -2.46 8.42 -1.44
C ASP A 48 -3.28 7.39 -0.66
N VAL A 49 -3.61 6.26 -1.29
CA VAL A 49 -4.37 5.19 -0.64
C VAL A 49 -3.60 4.62 0.53
N LEU A 50 -2.31 4.33 0.32
CA LEU A 50 -1.47 3.77 1.39
C LEU A 50 -1.29 4.76 2.54
N ALA A 51 -1.08 6.03 2.24
CA ALA A 51 -0.91 7.03 3.30
C ALA A 51 -2.16 7.12 4.17
N ARG A 52 -3.33 7.10 3.57
CA ARG A 52 -4.58 7.12 4.34
C ARG A 52 -4.78 5.85 5.15
N TRP A 53 -4.50 4.70 4.53
CA TRP A 53 -4.67 3.42 5.20
C TRP A 53 -3.74 3.25 6.39
N LEU A 54 -2.51 3.76 6.26
CA LEU A 54 -1.51 3.70 7.33
C LEU A 54 -1.59 4.88 8.29
N ASP A 55 -2.42 5.87 7.99
CA ASP A 55 -2.53 7.11 8.76
C ASP A 55 -1.17 7.81 8.87
N LEU A 56 -0.53 8.00 7.72
CA LEU A 56 0.77 8.63 7.63
C LEU A 56 0.73 9.79 6.63
N ASP A 57 1.68 10.71 6.79
CA ASP A 57 1.86 11.78 5.81
C ASP A 57 2.33 11.15 4.49
N ARG A 58 1.74 11.62 3.39
CA ARG A 58 2.07 11.14 2.04
C ARG A 58 3.58 11.25 1.76
N ARG A 59 4.24 12.25 2.32
CA ARG A 59 5.67 12.46 2.12
C ARG A 59 6.54 11.38 2.74
N ALA A 60 5.97 10.58 3.62
CA ALA A 60 6.68 9.46 4.22
C ALA A 60 6.77 8.25 3.29
N LEU A 61 6.06 8.27 2.17
CA LEU A 61 5.98 7.12 1.25
C LEU A 61 6.60 7.45 -0.09
N ALA A 62 7.33 6.48 -0.66
CA ALA A 62 7.90 6.62 -1.99
C ALA A 62 7.96 5.25 -2.67
N ILE A 63 7.73 5.23 -3.97
CA ILE A 63 7.94 4.02 -4.78
C ILE A 63 9.41 4.00 -5.11
N VAL A 64 10.12 2.98 -4.63
CA VAL A 64 11.57 2.88 -4.83
C VAL A 64 11.95 1.85 -5.89
N HIS A 65 10.99 1.05 -6.33
CA HIS A 65 11.21 0.06 -7.38
C HIS A 65 9.90 -0.25 -8.07
N GLY A 66 9.96 -0.58 -9.37
CA GLY A 66 8.78 -0.97 -10.11
C GLY A 66 7.88 0.19 -10.49
N ARG A 67 8.44 1.27 -11.05
CA ARG A 67 7.62 2.43 -11.44
C ARG A 67 6.62 2.09 -12.54
N SER A 68 6.95 1.12 -13.38
CA SER A 68 6.01 0.61 -14.36
C SER A 68 5.65 -0.83 -13.99
N GLY A 69 4.49 -1.29 -14.44
CA GLY A 69 4.03 -2.62 -14.10
C GLY A 69 3.25 -2.64 -12.79
N ARG A 70 2.76 -3.81 -12.44
CA ARG A 70 1.86 -3.98 -11.29
C ARG A 70 2.57 -4.28 -9.98
N GLN A 71 3.80 -4.78 -10.06
CA GLN A 71 4.59 -5.11 -8.88
C GLN A 71 5.44 -3.90 -8.50
N LYS A 72 5.27 -3.43 -7.28
CA LYS A 72 5.97 -2.22 -6.82
C LYS A 72 6.54 -2.45 -5.44
N LEU A 73 7.61 -1.73 -5.15
CA LEU A 73 8.19 -1.70 -3.81
C LEU A 73 8.03 -0.29 -3.28
N VAL A 74 7.31 -0.16 -2.18
CA VAL A 74 7.05 1.13 -1.54
C VAL A 74 7.88 1.21 -0.27
N GLU A 75 8.62 2.30 -0.13
CA GLU A 75 9.40 2.56 1.06
C GLU A 75 8.66 3.55 1.94
N VAL A 76 8.50 3.21 3.20
CA VAL A 76 7.83 4.05 4.18
C VAL A 76 8.85 4.49 5.22
N THR A 77 9.02 5.80 5.37
CA THR A 77 9.88 6.36 6.41
C THR A 77 9.12 6.34 7.73
N THR A 78 9.70 5.71 8.74
CA THR A 78 9.04 5.56 10.04
C THR A 78 10.11 5.47 11.13
N GLU A 79 9.76 5.95 12.31
CA GLU A 79 10.66 5.84 13.46
C GLU A 79 10.64 4.43 14.06
N ASP A 80 9.56 3.66 13.80
CA ASP A 80 9.41 2.33 14.37
C ASP A 80 8.89 1.35 13.31
N PRO A 81 9.79 0.79 12.49
CA PRO A 81 9.36 -0.15 11.44
C PRO A 81 8.65 -1.39 11.98
N ALA A 82 9.07 -1.90 13.13
CA ALA A 82 8.45 -3.08 13.71
C ALA A 82 7.00 -2.81 14.09
N GLN A 83 6.76 -1.65 14.70
CA GLN A 83 5.40 -1.26 15.07
C GLN A 83 4.52 -1.06 13.84
N LEU A 84 5.07 -0.44 12.80
CA LEU A 84 4.33 -0.24 11.56
C LEU A 84 3.99 -1.58 10.91
N ALA A 85 4.94 -2.51 10.86
CA ALA A 85 4.70 -3.84 10.32
C ALA A 85 3.59 -4.55 11.08
N LEU A 86 3.59 -4.42 12.40
CA LEU A 86 2.54 -5.02 13.24
C LEU A 86 1.17 -4.40 12.97
N ARG A 87 1.11 -3.09 12.79
CA ARG A 87 -0.15 -2.41 12.45
C ARG A 87 -0.71 -2.92 11.13
N ILE A 88 0.17 -3.13 10.14
CA ILE A 88 -0.23 -3.66 8.85
C ILE A 88 -0.84 -5.06 9.01
N GLU A 89 -0.16 -5.93 9.76
CA GLU A 89 -0.66 -7.28 9.97
C GLU A 89 -2.00 -7.28 10.68
N ARG A 90 -2.17 -6.45 11.69
CA ARG A 90 -3.44 -6.35 12.41
C ARG A 90 -4.57 -5.84 11.53
N ALA A 91 -4.29 -4.86 10.69
CA ALA A 91 -5.29 -4.32 9.77
C ALA A 91 -5.73 -5.37 8.75
N LEU A 92 -4.79 -6.16 8.25
CA LEU A 92 -5.09 -7.23 7.32
C LEU A 92 -5.87 -8.36 7.99
N ALA A 93 -5.51 -8.72 9.21
CA ALA A 93 -6.22 -9.75 9.96
C ALA A 93 -7.67 -9.35 10.24
N ALA A 94 -7.89 -8.08 10.58
CA ALA A 94 -9.24 -7.57 10.82
C ALA A 94 -10.10 -7.66 9.55
N ARG A 95 -9.52 -7.39 8.38
CA ARG A 95 -10.26 -7.52 7.13
C ARG A 95 -10.61 -8.97 6.83
N VAL A 96 -9.68 -9.88 7.08
CA VAL A 96 -9.92 -11.31 6.86
C VAL A 96 -11.02 -11.83 7.78
N ASP A 97 -11.09 -11.31 9.00
CA ASP A 97 -12.04 -11.76 10.00
C ASP A 97 -13.43 -11.14 9.81
N ASN A 98 -13.61 -10.27 8.84
CA ASN A 98 -14.89 -9.63 8.58
C ASN A 98 -15.55 -10.30 7.36
N PRO A 99 -16.49 -11.21 7.55
CA PRO A 99 -17.10 -11.91 6.42
C PRO A 99 -17.84 -10.99 5.45
N GLY A 100 -18.37 -9.88 5.94
CA GLY A 100 -19.01 -8.91 5.05
C GLY A 100 -18.01 -8.25 4.10
N ALA A 101 -16.78 -8.09 4.53
CA ALA A 101 -15.75 -7.51 3.69
C ALA A 101 -15.19 -8.53 2.69
N ALA A 102 -15.35 -9.80 2.97
CA ALA A 102 -14.84 -10.85 2.10
C ALA A 102 -15.72 -11.07 0.86
N ASP A 103 -16.95 -10.66 0.92
CA ASP A 103 -17.89 -10.81 -0.21
C ASP A 103 -17.65 -9.75 -1.32
#